data_5ac18003f7e45a5b19a54a454905a05f
#
_entry.id   5ac18003f7e45a5b19a54a454905a05f
#
_cell.length_a   1.000
_cell.length_b   1.000
_cell.length_c   1.000
_cell.angle_alpha   90.00
_cell.angle_beta   90.00
_cell.angle_gamma   90.00
#
_symmetry.space_group_name_H-M   'P 1'
#
loop_
_entity.id
_entity.type
_entity.pdbx_description
1 polymer ?
#
loop_
_entity_poly.entity_id
_entity_poly.type
_entity_poly.pdbx_seq_one_letter_code
_entity_poly.pdbx_strand_id
1 'polypeptide(L)'
;MKITIENLNKVYPNGNHALKDVNLEINNGMFGLLGPNGAGKSSLMRILVTLMQPSSGKVLMNGYDLTKDREQIRSMLGYLPQDFRFFSHLKTYEFLDYAARLAGMKDAKIRKKAVDKMLEEVGLFEARDRQANKLSGGMKRRLGIAQALINEPKIIIVDEPTTGLDPEERIRFRNLLSTISTQDVIIILSTHIVGDISSSCTDMALLNQGGLAFTGSPDGLVARAEGKVWLIQATEAEYLEINEKYPVISNVPNSEGWEIQVVADSINGYNGQNIAPNLEHAYVYFMESNLNQWTAI
;
A
#
# COMPACT_ATOMS: atom_id res chain seq x y z
N MET A 1 -16.21 10.22 -4.98
CA MET A 1 -15.45 9.94 -6.23
C MET A 1 -15.31 8.44 -6.44
N LYS A 2 -14.94 8.00 -7.67
CA LYS A 2 -14.83 6.58 -7.99
C LYS A 2 -13.72 6.35 -9.05
N ILE A 3 -12.96 5.28 -8.89
CA ILE A 3 -12.07 4.74 -9.93
C ILE A 3 -12.63 3.38 -10.36
N THR A 4 -12.80 3.19 -11.67
CA THR A 4 -13.27 1.92 -12.25
C THR A 4 -12.19 1.39 -13.18
N ILE A 5 -11.78 0.16 -12.98
CA ILE A 5 -10.79 -0.57 -13.78
C ILE A 5 -11.49 -1.78 -14.40
N GLU A 6 -11.43 -1.90 -15.72
CA GLU A 6 -12.12 -2.95 -16.49
C GLU A 6 -11.12 -3.70 -17.39
N ASN A 7 -10.98 -5.00 -17.16
CA ASN A 7 -10.15 -5.92 -17.94
C ASN A 7 -8.73 -5.39 -18.22
N LEU A 8 -8.12 -4.78 -17.19
CA LEU A 8 -6.84 -4.11 -17.34
C LEU A 8 -5.71 -5.12 -17.46
N ASN A 9 -4.97 -5.03 -18.56
CA ASN A 9 -3.81 -5.87 -18.85
C ASN A 9 -2.56 -5.04 -19.05
N LYS A 10 -1.42 -5.57 -18.58
CA LYS A 10 -0.10 -5.02 -18.88
C LYS A 10 0.89 -6.12 -19.20
N VAL A 11 1.35 -6.13 -20.46
CA VAL A 11 2.44 -6.98 -20.95
C VAL A 11 3.63 -6.07 -21.26
N TYR A 12 4.81 -6.39 -20.72
CA TYR A 12 6.05 -5.69 -21.03
C TYR A 12 6.68 -6.25 -22.33
N PRO A 13 7.59 -5.49 -22.99
CA PRO A 13 8.24 -5.93 -24.23
C PRO A 13 9.03 -7.25 -24.10
N ASN A 14 9.49 -7.59 -22.90
CA ASN A 14 10.16 -8.86 -22.59
C ASN A 14 9.20 -10.05 -22.38
N GLY A 15 7.90 -9.88 -22.68
CA GLY A 15 6.88 -10.91 -22.51
C GLY A 15 6.32 -11.04 -21.08
N ASN A 16 6.83 -10.31 -20.09
CA ASN A 16 6.30 -10.38 -18.74
C ASN A 16 4.88 -9.80 -18.68
N HIS A 17 3.89 -10.61 -18.29
CA HIS A 17 2.49 -10.24 -18.10
C HIS A 17 2.26 -9.78 -16.67
N ALA A 18 2.49 -8.51 -16.42
CA ALA A 18 2.51 -7.91 -15.09
C ALA A 18 1.11 -7.62 -14.51
N LEU A 19 0.09 -7.46 -15.36
CA LEU A 19 -1.31 -7.33 -14.95
C LEU A 19 -2.17 -8.17 -15.88
N LYS A 20 -3.08 -8.98 -15.32
CA LYS A 20 -3.89 -9.97 -16.01
C LYS A 20 -5.36 -9.76 -15.66
N ASP A 21 -6.12 -9.21 -16.60
CA ASP A 21 -7.58 -9.00 -16.51
C ASP A 21 -8.04 -8.39 -15.17
N VAL A 22 -7.31 -7.36 -14.71
CA VAL A 22 -7.63 -6.69 -13.45
C VAL A 22 -8.94 -5.92 -13.59
N ASN A 23 -9.92 -6.28 -12.76
CA ASN A 23 -11.22 -5.63 -12.65
C ASN A 23 -11.41 -5.14 -11.21
N LEU A 24 -11.47 -3.81 -10.99
CA LEU A 24 -11.47 -3.23 -9.67
C LEU A 24 -12.27 -1.94 -9.63
N GLU A 25 -12.97 -1.75 -8.53
CA GLU A 25 -13.70 -0.53 -8.22
C GLU A 25 -13.18 0.05 -6.91
N ILE A 26 -12.80 1.33 -6.89
CA ILE A 26 -12.27 2.02 -5.72
C ILE A 26 -13.13 3.26 -5.48
N ASN A 27 -13.67 3.37 -4.26
CA ASN A 27 -14.48 4.49 -3.82
C ASN A 27 -13.70 5.42 -2.88
N ASN A 28 -14.33 6.49 -2.41
CA ASN A 28 -13.74 7.41 -1.44
C ASN A 28 -13.25 6.69 -0.17
N GLY A 29 -12.21 7.22 0.42
CA GLY A 29 -11.56 6.66 1.61
C GLY A 29 -10.18 6.09 1.32
N MET A 30 -9.66 5.33 2.26
CA MET A 30 -8.34 4.71 2.13
C MET A 30 -8.48 3.26 1.66
N PHE A 31 -7.95 3.01 0.46
CA PHE A 31 -7.92 1.71 -0.20
C PHE A 31 -6.51 1.11 -0.15
N GLY A 32 -6.40 -0.13 0.32
CA GLY A 32 -5.13 -0.86 0.41
C GLY A 32 -4.90 -1.77 -0.80
N LEU A 33 -3.75 -1.65 -1.45
CA LEU A 33 -3.30 -2.61 -2.46
C LEU A 33 -2.17 -3.47 -1.88
N LEU A 34 -2.53 -4.65 -1.40
CA LEU A 34 -1.61 -5.61 -0.78
C LEU A 34 -1.11 -6.62 -1.82
N GLY A 35 0.08 -7.16 -1.62
CA GLY A 35 0.62 -8.26 -2.42
C GLY A 35 2.12 -8.38 -2.32
N PRO A 36 2.69 -9.54 -2.67
CA PRO A 36 4.13 -9.77 -2.61
C PRO A 36 4.88 -8.91 -3.64
N ASN A 37 6.21 -8.88 -3.53
CA ASN A 37 7.05 -8.26 -4.54
C ASN A 37 6.89 -8.98 -5.88
N GLY A 38 6.78 -8.20 -6.97
CA GLY A 38 6.52 -8.74 -8.30
C GLY A 38 5.05 -9.02 -8.62
N ALA A 39 4.11 -8.84 -7.68
CA ALA A 39 2.69 -9.09 -7.90
C ALA A 39 2.03 -8.17 -8.95
N GLY A 40 2.70 -7.07 -9.36
CA GLY A 40 2.16 -6.12 -10.34
C GLY A 40 1.72 -4.77 -9.73
N LYS A 41 1.84 -4.58 -8.39
CA LYS A 41 1.43 -3.35 -7.69
C LYS A 41 1.98 -2.08 -8.34
N SER A 42 3.31 -1.97 -8.49
CA SER A 42 3.93 -0.79 -9.07
C SER A 42 3.56 -0.58 -10.55
N SER A 43 3.27 -1.65 -11.31
CA SER A 43 2.75 -1.52 -12.68
C SER A 43 1.37 -0.90 -12.68
N LEU A 44 0.47 -1.37 -11.80
CA LEU A 44 -0.85 -0.79 -11.64
C LEU A 44 -0.77 0.68 -11.20
N MET A 45 0.05 1.00 -10.18
CA MET A 45 0.24 2.37 -9.72
C MET A 45 0.73 3.30 -10.84
N ARG A 46 1.75 2.88 -11.61
CA ARG A 46 2.29 3.67 -12.73
C ARG A 46 1.26 3.90 -13.85
N ILE A 47 0.35 2.95 -14.07
CA ILE A 47 -0.77 3.15 -15.01
C ILE A 47 -1.72 4.19 -14.43
N LEU A 48 -2.17 4.03 -13.18
CA LEU A 48 -3.13 4.94 -12.54
C LEU A 48 -2.62 6.39 -12.50
N VAL A 49 -1.32 6.60 -12.27
CA VAL A 49 -0.73 7.95 -12.31
C VAL A 49 -0.34 8.42 -13.73
N THR A 50 -0.81 7.75 -14.77
CA THR A 50 -0.57 8.09 -16.18
C THR A 50 0.91 8.05 -16.64
N LEU A 51 1.80 7.44 -15.88
CA LEU A 51 3.22 7.26 -16.22
C LEU A 51 3.46 6.07 -17.15
N MET A 52 2.48 5.16 -17.25
CA MET A 52 2.55 3.98 -18.10
C MET A 52 1.22 3.76 -18.81
N GLN A 53 1.27 3.31 -20.05
CA GLN A 53 0.06 2.89 -20.77
C GLN A 53 -0.26 1.41 -20.46
N PRO A 54 -1.54 1.04 -20.29
CA PRO A 54 -1.94 -0.36 -20.29
C PRO A 54 -1.74 -0.99 -21.69
N SER A 55 -1.68 -2.30 -21.74
CA SER A 55 -1.66 -3.05 -23.00
C SER A 55 -3.08 -3.22 -23.56
N SER A 56 -4.06 -3.40 -22.68
CA SER A 56 -5.50 -3.43 -23.01
C SER A 56 -6.32 -3.13 -21.75
N GLY A 57 -7.64 -3.03 -21.91
CA GLY A 57 -8.55 -2.67 -20.83
C GLY A 57 -8.79 -1.17 -20.71
N LYS A 58 -9.56 -0.78 -19.70
CA LYS A 58 -9.99 0.59 -19.51
C LYS A 58 -9.88 1.00 -18.05
N VAL A 59 -9.53 2.26 -17.81
CA VAL A 59 -9.57 2.89 -16.48
C VAL A 59 -10.33 4.19 -16.59
N LEU A 60 -11.32 4.35 -15.73
CA LEU A 60 -12.06 5.59 -15.56
C LEU A 60 -11.78 6.16 -14.16
N MET A 61 -11.44 7.43 -14.07
CA MET A 61 -11.27 8.16 -12.82
C MET A 61 -12.27 9.30 -12.77
N ASN A 62 -13.25 9.16 -11.90
CA ASN A 62 -14.36 10.13 -11.80
C ASN A 62 -15.01 10.43 -13.16
N GLY A 63 -15.18 9.42 -14.02
CA GLY A 63 -15.75 9.52 -15.37
C GLY A 63 -14.75 9.86 -16.47
N TYR A 64 -13.55 10.32 -16.18
CA TYR A 64 -12.50 10.61 -17.16
C TYR A 64 -11.74 9.34 -17.56
N ASP A 65 -11.53 9.17 -18.87
CA ASP A 65 -10.77 8.04 -19.43
C ASP A 65 -9.26 8.29 -19.30
N LEU A 66 -8.54 7.37 -18.66
CA LEU A 66 -7.12 7.49 -18.35
C LEU A 66 -6.24 7.70 -19.58
N THR A 67 -6.65 7.22 -20.74
CA THR A 67 -5.88 7.35 -21.99
C THR A 67 -6.18 8.62 -22.75
N LYS A 68 -7.42 9.13 -22.66
CA LYS A 68 -7.92 10.28 -23.42
C LYS A 68 -7.85 11.59 -22.64
N ASP A 69 -8.15 11.55 -21.33
CA ASP A 69 -8.35 12.73 -20.49
C ASP A 69 -7.21 12.92 -19.48
N ARG A 70 -5.95 12.74 -19.95
CA ARG A 70 -4.76 12.72 -19.06
C ARG A 70 -4.54 14.02 -18.28
N GLU A 71 -4.79 15.17 -18.88
CA GLU A 71 -4.60 16.46 -18.23
C GLU A 71 -5.59 16.64 -17.07
N GLN A 72 -6.85 16.30 -17.29
CA GLN A 72 -7.90 16.35 -16.27
C GLN A 72 -7.59 15.39 -15.12
N ILE A 73 -7.15 14.17 -15.45
CA ILE A 73 -6.75 13.20 -14.42
C ILE A 73 -5.55 13.70 -13.64
N ARG A 74 -4.48 14.17 -14.31
CA ARG A 74 -3.28 14.68 -13.62
C ARG A 74 -3.58 15.89 -12.73
N SER A 75 -4.54 16.74 -13.08
CA SER A 75 -4.91 17.89 -12.25
C SER A 75 -5.54 17.49 -10.90
N MET A 76 -6.11 16.28 -10.81
CA MET A 76 -6.72 15.75 -9.58
C MET A 76 -5.85 14.72 -8.86
N LEU A 77 -4.66 14.39 -9.40
CA LEU A 77 -3.77 13.37 -8.84
C LEU A 77 -2.67 13.97 -7.96
N GLY A 78 -2.45 13.35 -6.80
CA GLY A 78 -1.22 13.42 -6.02
C GLY A 78 -0.51 12.08 -6.03
N TYR A 79 0.81 12.06 -6.21
CA TYR A 79 1.58 10.82 -6.27
C TYR A 79 2.85 10.89 -5.44
N LEU A 80 3.01 9.92 -4.54
CA LEU A 80 4.25 9.65 -3.83
C LEU A 80 4.82 8.32 -4.31
N PRO A 81 5.88 8.31 -5.13
CA PRO A 81 6.54 7.08 -5.57
C PRO A 81 7.35 6.43 -4.45
N GLN A 82 7.62 5.13 -4.58
CA GLN A 82 8.50 4.38 -3.68
C GLN A 82 9.88 5.03 -3.59
N ASP A 83 10.52 5.29 -4.76
CA ASP A 83 11.81 5.96 -4.88
C ASP A 83 11.63 7.48 -5.04
N PHE A 84 11.10 8.12 -3.99
CA PHE A 84 10.95 9.57 -4.01
C PHE A 84 12.31 10.27 -4.02
N ARG A 85 12.51 11.13 -5.02
CA ARG A 85 13.73 11.93 -5.19
C ARG A 85 13.40 13.42 -5.18
N PHE A 86 14.30 14.20 -4.62
CA PHE A 86 14.19 15.65 -4.56
C PHE A 86 15.52 16.30 -4.98
N PHE A 87 15.43 17.57 -5.34
CA PHE A 87 16.63 18.35 -5.66
C PHE A 87 17.42 18.63 -4.38
N SER A 88 18.56 17.98 -4.24
CA SER A 88 19.35 17.92 -3.01
C SER A 88 19.84 19.29 -2.49
N HIS A 89 19.95 20.28 -3.37
CA HIS A 89 20.46 21.63 -3.04
C HIS A 89 19.36 22.58 -2.56
N LEU A 90 18.08 22.27 -2.83
CA LEU A 90 16.98 23.12 -2.41
C LEU A 90 16.72 22.98 -0.91
N LYS A 91 16.33 24.08 -0.26
CA LYS A 91 15.73 24.06 1.06
C LYS A 91 14.36 23.40 0.99
N THR A 92 13.89 22.90 2.12
CA THR A 92 12.58 22.22 2.24
C THR A 92 11.44 23.07 1.67
N TYR A 93 11.38 24.37 2.04
CA TYR A 93 10.33 25.27 1.52
C TYR A 93 10.49 25.57 0.02
N GLU A 94 11.74 25.70 -0.48
CA GLU A 94 12.01 25.96 -1.90
C GLU A 94 11.57 24.78 -2.77
N PHE A 95 11.81 23.57 -2.30
CA PHE A 95 11.37 22.38 -2.99
C PHE A 95 9.84 22.34 -3.09
N LEU A 96 9.14 22.65 -2.00
CA LEU A 96 7.69 22.63 -1.99
C LEU A 96 7.07 23.81 -2.78
N ASP A 97 7.70 25.02 -2.75
CA ASP A 97 7.34 26.15 -3.62
C ASP A 97 7.49 25.81 -5.10
N TYR A 98 8.57 25.10 -5.45
CA TYR A 98 8.77 24.60 -6.81
C TYR A 98 7.68 23.62 -7.22
N ALA A 99 7.32 22.67 -6.35
CA ALA A 99 6.22 21.74 -6.61
C ALA A 99 4.88 22.47 -6.81
N ALA A 100 4.59 23.46 -5.97
CA ALA A 100 3.38 24.28 -6.09
C ALA A 100 3.32 25.09 -7.41
N ARG A 101 4.48 25.58 -7.88
CA ARG A 101 4.58 26.23 -9.21
C ARG A 101 4.27 25.26 -10.35
N LEU A 102 4.82 24.05 -10.29
CA LEU A 102 4.55 23.01 -11.30
C LEU A 102 3.08 22.58 -11.28
N ALA A 103 2.44 22.62 -10.11
CA ALA A 103 1.00 22.39 -9.96
C ALA A 103 0.11 23.57 -10.44
N GLY A 104 0.72 24.64 -10.96
CA GLY A 104 0.00 25.76 -11.58
C GLY A 104 -0.28 26.94 -10.64
N MET A 105 0.19 26.96 -9.41
CA MET A 105 0.06 28.10 -8.49
C MET A 105 0.96 29.27 -8.90
N LYS A 106 0.44 30.19 -9.70
CA LYS A 106 1.22 31.33 -10.26
C LYS A 106 1.43 32.46 -9.24
N ASP A 107 0.45 32.75 -8.41
CA ASP A 107 0.53 33.83 -7.41
C ASP A 107 1.48 33.47 -6.28
N ALA A 108 2.51 34.30 -6.07
CA ALA A 108 3.55 34.06 -5.09
C ALA A 108 3.07 34.15 -3.63
N LYS A 109 2.05 35.00 -3.34
CA LYS A 109 1.51 35.12 -1.97
C LYS A 109 0.62 33.94 -1.63
N ILE A 110 -0.21 33.48 -2.58
CA ILE A 110 -1.05 32.29 -2.41
C ILE A 110 -0.15 31.08 -2.23
N ARG A 111 0.86 30.91 -3.07
CA ARG A 111 1.80 29.79 -3.02
C ARG A 111 2.57 29.74 -1.71
N LYS A 112 3.09 30.90 -1.22
CA LYS A 112 3.76 30.96 0.07
C LYS A 112 2.85 30.47 1.20
N LYS A 113 1.59 30.92 1.24
CA LYS A 113 0.62 30.47 2.26
C LYS A 113 0.36 28.96 2.16
N ALA A 114 0.20 28.41 0.95
CA ALA A 114 -0.02 27.00 0.74
C ALA A 114 1.19 26.17 1.20
N VAL A 115 2.42 26.64 0.89
CA VAL A 115 3.66 25.99 1.32
C VAL A 115 3.81 26.02 2.85
N ASP A 116 3.59 27.17 3.47
CA ASP A 116 3.72 27.30 4.94
C ASP A 116 2.68 26.37 5.63
N LYS A 117 1.41 26.43 5.22
CA LYS A 117 0.35 25.54 5.70
C LYS A 117 0.72 24.05 5.55
N MET A 118 1.15 23.66 4.38
CA MET A 118 1.51 22.25 4.11
C MET A 118 2.70 21.79 4.94
N LEU A 119 3.71 22.65 5.16
CA LEU A 119 4.85 22.35 6.04
C LEU A 119 4.43 22.17 7.50
N GLU A 120 3.44 22.94 7.97
CA GLU A 120 2.84 22.75 9.28
C GLU A 120 2.10 21.41 9.37
N GLU A 121 1.24 21.11 8.41
CA GLU A 121 0.44 19.86 8.36
C GLU A 121 1.32 18.60 8.38
N VAL A 122 2.44 18.61 7.68
CA VAL A 122 3.38 17.46 7.66
C VAL A 122 4.44 17.53 8.77
N GLY A 123 4.40 18.54 9.66
CA GLY A 123 5.35 18.71 10.77
C GLY A 123 6.78 18.97 10.30
N LEU A 124 6.96 19.77 9.25
CA LEU A 124 8.26 20.16 8.69
C LEU A 124 8.52 21.68 8.75
N PHE A 125 7.63 22.46 9.38
CA PHE A 125 7.76 23.93 9.41
C PHE A 125 9.07 24.38 10.02
N GLU A 126 9.48 23.83 11.17
CA GLU A 126 10.77 24.13 11.83
C GLU A 126 12.00 23.73 10.99
N ALA A 127 11.83 22.82 10.04
CA ALA A 127 12.88 22.38 9.13
C ALA A 127 12.82 23.07 7.75
N ARG A 128 11.97 24.11 7.60
CA ARG A 128 11.71 24.77 6.31
C ARG A 128 12.98 25.30 5.61
N ASP A 129 13.93 25.81 6.39
CA ASP A 129 15.19 26.38 5.89
C ASP A 129 16.33 25.34 5.77
N ARG A 130 16.09 24.09 6.20
CA ARG A 130 17.05 23.00 6.08
C ARG A 130 17.09 22.49 4.64
N GLN A 131 18.28 22.16 4.15
CA GLN A 131 18.42 21.51 2.83
C GLN A 131 17.72 20.15 2.85
N ALA A 132 16.99 19.83 1.78
CA ALA A 132 16.22 18.61 1.66
C ALA A 132 17.05 17.32 1.80
N ASN A 133 18.33 17.35 1.35
CA ASN A 133 19.25 16.21 1.53
C ASN A 133 19.64 15.95 2.99
N LYS A 134 19.55 16.96 3.87
CA LYS A 134 19.88 16.88 5.29
C LYS A 134 18.71 16.45 6.18
N LEU A 135 17.56 16.19 5.59
CA LEU A 135 16.39 15.65 6.30
C LEU A 135 16.60 14.16 6.63
N SER A 136 16.03 13.68 7.74
CA SER A 136 15.94 12.24 8.05
C SER A 136 15.10 11.50 7.00
N GLY A 137 15.14 10.16 7.00
CA GLY A 137 14.32 9.34 6.11
C GLY A 137 12.82 9.65 6.25
N GLY A 138 12.31 9.68 7.48
CA GLY A 138 10.92 10.04 7.77
C GLY A 138 10.57 11.47 7.36
N MET A 139 11.44 12.45 7.62
CA MET A 139 11.25 13.83 7.16
C MET A 139 11.22 13.93 5.62
N LYS A 140 12.06 13.18 4.93
CA LYS A 140 12.07 13.11 3.46
C LYS A 140 10.74 12.55 2.95
N ARG A 141 10.22 11.51 3.59
CA ARG A 141 8.94 10.92 3.22
C ARG A 141 7.78 11.88 3.43
N ARG A 142 7.80 12.63 4.56
CA ARG A 142 6.83 13.70 4.84
C ARG A 142 6.92 14.85 3.84
N LEU A 143 8.11 15.22 3.37
CA LEU A 143 8.26 16.19 2.29
C LEU A 143 7.70 15.66 0.96
N GLY A 144 7.85 14.36 0.67
CA GLY A 144 7.28 13.73 -0.52
C GLY A 144 5.76 13.72 -0.52
N ILE A 145 5.14 13.40 0.62
CA ILE A 145 3.67 13.48 0.70
C ILE A 145 3.19 14.93 0.64
N ALA A 146 3.91 15.87 1.25
CA ALA A 146 3.60 17.31 1.13
C ALA A 146 3.59 17.76 -0.34
N GLN A 147 4.56 17.31 -1.14
CA GLN A 147 4.57 17.55 -2.59
C GLN A 147 3.34 16.96 -3.28
N ALA A 148 2.95 15.74 -2.92
CA ALA A 148 1.79 15.09 -3.52
C ALA A 148 0.47 15.81 -3.17
N LEU A 149 0.40 16.46 -2.01
CA LEU A 149 -0.78 17.12 -1.47
C LEU A 149 -0.89 18.62 -1.80
N ILE A 150 0.19 19.26 -2.23
CA ILE A 150 0.28 20.73 -2.32
C ILE A 150 -0.81 21.36 -3.21
N ASN A 151 -1.36 20.61 -4.15
CA ASN A 151 -2.43 21.08 -5.06
C ASN A 151 -3.82 20.55 -4.64
N GLU A 152 -3.99 20.12 -3.41
CA GLU A 152 -5.26 19.60 -2.87
C GLU A 152 -5.89 18.52 -3.79
N PRO A 153 -5.17 17.44 -4.13
CA PRO A 153 -5.62 16.44 -5.08
C PRO A 153 -6.86 15.71 -4.53
N LYS A 154 -7.67 15.20 -5.45
CA LYS A 154 -8.84 14.36 -5.14
C LYS A 154 -8.53 12.87 -5.12
N ILE A 155 -7.43 12.47 -5.74
CA ILE A 155 -6.92 11.09 -5.77
C ILE A 155 -5.46 11.14 -5.37
N ILE A 156 -5.10 10.38 -4.34
CA ILE A 156 -3.75 10.32 -3.79
C ILE A 156 -3.26 8.88 -3.94
N ILE A 157 -2.15 8.70 -4.62
CA ILE A 157 -1.54 7.38 -4.83
C ILE A 157 -0.19 7.36 -4.13
N VAL A 158 0.00 6.38 -3.25
CA VAL A 158 1.18 6.28 -2.37
C VAL A 158 1.77 4.88 -2.53
N ASP A 159 2.96 4.79 -3.10
CA ASP A 159 3.61 3.52 -3.42
C ASP A 159 4.65 3.18 -2.34
N GLU A 160 4.39 2.14 -1.55
CA GLU A 160 5.21 1.62 -0.44
C GLU A 160 5.78 2.70 0.51
N PRO A 161 4.94 3.56 1.09
CA PRO A 161 5.42 4.76 1.79
C PRO A 161 6.14 4.49 3.11
N THR A 162 5.87 3.36 3.74
CA THR A 162 6.38 3.03 5.09
C THR A 162 7.62 2.15 5.07
N THR A 163 8.03 1.68 3.89
CA THR A 163 9.24 0.88 3.72
C THR A 163 10.48 1.67 4.15
N GLY A 164 11.26 1.07 5.08
CA GLY A 164 12.49 1.67 5.62
C GLY A 164 12.26 2.78 6.65
N LEU A 165 11.02 3.02 7.09
CA LEU A 165 10.73 3.91 8.22
C LEU A 165 10.81 3.13 9.55
N ASP A 166 11.27 3.83 10.60
CA ASP A 166 11.14 3.32 11.96
C ASP A 166 9.65 3.27 12.41
N PRO A 167 9.32 2.52 13.48
CA PRO A 167 7.93 2.34 13.90
C PRO A 167 7.20 3.67 14.22
N GLU A 168 7.89 4.65 14.81
CA GLU A 168 7.31 5.94 15.18
C GLU A 168 6.94 6.77 13.93
N GLU A 169 7.86 6.88 12.97
CA GLU A 169 7.62 7.58 11.72
C GLU A 169 6.54 6.88 10.87
N ARG A 170 6.45 5.54 10.93
CA ARG A 170 5.37 4.78 10.28
C ARG A 170 4.01 5.14 10.86
N ILE A 171 3.88 5.20 12.18
CA ILE A 171 2.64 5.61 12.86
C ILE A 171 2.27 7.04 12.48
N ARG A 172 3.23 7.97 12.53
CA ARG A 172 3.01 9.37 12.15
C ARG A 172 2.52 9.51 10.71
N PHE A 173 3.13 8.77 9.79
CA PHE A 173 2.75 8.79 8.38
C PHE A 173 1.33 8.26 8.16
N ARG A 174 0.98 7.14 8.80
CA ARG A 174 -0.38 6.58 8.73
C ARG A 174 -1.43 7.55 9.29
N ASN A 175 -1.16 8.16 10.44
CA ASN A 175 -2.07 9.15 11.04
C ASN A 175 -2.29 10.35 10.10
N LEU A 176 -1.24 10.81 9.43
CA LEU A 176 -1.35 11.87 8.43
C LEU A 176 -2.29 11.46 7.28
N LEU A 177 -2.11 10.27 6.70
CA LEU A 177 -2.99 9.78 5.65
C LEU A 177 -4.43 9.58 6.14
N SER A 178 -4.62 9.06 7.34
CA SER A 178 -5.95 8.89 7.96
C SER A 178 -6.67 10.23 8.12
N THR A 179 -5.98 11.27 8.55
CA THR A 179 -6.56 12.62 8.64
C THR A 179 -7.02 13.14 7.28
N ILE A 180 -6.23 12.90 6.23
CA ILE A 180 -6.57 13.31 4.86
C ILE A 180 -7.76 12.50 4.33
N SER A 181 -7.84 11.21 4.66
CA SER A 181 -8.89 10.31 4.16
C SER A 181 -10.30 10.64 4.66
N THR A 182 -10.44 11.46 5.70
CA THR A 182 -11.75 11.95 6.18
C THR A 182 -12.37 12.99 5.23
N GLN A 183 -11.61 13.51 4.28
CA GLN A 183 -12.08 14.40 3.22
C GLN A 183 -12.71 13.59 2.07
N ASP A 184 -13.34 14.26 1.11
CA ASP A 184 -13.88 13.62 -0.10
C ASP A 184 -12.77 13.29 -1.10
N VAL A 185 -11.88 12.34 -0.73
CA VAL A 185 -10.71 11.92 -1.49
C VAL A 185 -10.64 10.39 -1.61
N ILE A 186 -9.93 9.90 -2.62
CA ILE A 186 -9.50 8.51 -2.73
C ILE A 186 -8.01 8.45 -2.41
N ILE A 187 -7.61 7.64 -1.43
CA ILE A 187 -6.20 7.35 -1.16
C ILE A 187 -5.95 5.89 -1.50
N ILE A 188 -5.02 5.62 -2.42
CA ILE A 188 -4.57 4.26 -2.74
C ILE A 188 -3.19 4.06 -2.12
N LEU A 189 -3.11 3.16 -1.15
CA LEU A 189 -1.88 2.77 -0.47
C LEU A 189 -1.39 1.43 -0.99
N SER A 190 -0.28 1.36 -1.73
CA SER A 190 0.34 0.09 -2.05
C SER A 190 1.33 -0.31 -0.96
N THR A 191 1.29 -1.57 -0.56
CA THR A 191 2.21 -2.12 0.45
C THR A 191 2.34 -3.64 0.33
N HIS A 192 3.43 -4.17 0.87
CA HIS A 192 3.58 -5.59 1.17
C HIS A 192 3.48 -5.85 2.70
N ILE A 193 3.24 -4.80 3.49
CA ILE A 193 3.17 -4.85 4.95
C ILE A 193 1.70 -4.89 5.38
N VAL A 194 1.26 -6.05 5.86
CA VAL A 194 -0.14 -6.28 6.26
C VAL A 194 -0.62 -5.29 7.33
N GLY A 195 0.25 -4.96 8.28
CA GLY A 195 -0.05 -4.01 9.35
C GLY A 195 -0.42 -2.59 8.90
N ASP A 196 0.03 -2.17 7.71
CA ASP A 196 -0.36 -0.86 7.16
C ASP A 196 -1.81 -0.87 6.66
N ILE A 197 -2.26 -2.02 6.13
CA ILE A 197 -3.64 -2.19 5.68
C ILE A 197 -4.60 -2.28 6.88
N SER A 198 -4.30 -3.19 7.83
CA SER A 198 -5.19 -3.45 8.97
C SER A 198 -5.47 -2.23 9.84
N SER A 199 -4.53 -1.28 9.88
CA SER A 199 -4.64 -0.10 10.73
C SER A 199 -5.20 1.15 10.05
N SER A 200 -5.42 1.12 8.71
CA SER A 200 -5.70 2.37 7.98
C SER A 200 -6.73 2.22 6.86
N CYS A 201 -6.89 1.03 6.27
CA CYS A 201 -7.72 0.86 5.09
C CYS A 201 -9.09 0.28 5.44
N THR A 202 -10.15 0.82 4.85
CA THR A 202 -11.52 0.30 4.94
C THR A 202 -11.80 -0.78 3.90
N ASP A 203 -11.14 -0.66 2.76
CA ASP A 203 -11.24 -1.60 1.64
C ASP A 203 -9.84 -1.94 1.11
N MET A 204 -9.71 -3.11 0.52
CA MET A 204 -8.45 -3.58 -0.02
C MET A 204 -8.60 -4.48 -1.24
N ALA A 205 -7.55 -4.59 -2.01
CA ALA A 205 -7.35 -5.65 -2.98
C ALA A 205 -6.03 -6.39 -2.69
N LEU A 206 -6.04 -7.70 -2.88
CA LEU A 206 -4.86 -8.54 -2.85
C LEU A 206 -4.47 -8.87 -4.30
N LEU A 207 -3.31 -8.39 -4.72
CA LEU A 207 -2.75 -8.66 -6.03
C LEU A 207 -1.72 -9.79 -5.93
N ASN A 208 -1.86 -10.82 -6.76
CA ASN A 208 -0.92 -11.92 -6.84
C ASN A 208 -0.66 -12.31 -8.29
N GLN A 209 0.60 -12.46 -8.69
CA GLN A 209 1.02 -12.86 -10.05
C GLN A 209 0.31 -12.12 -11.20
N GLY A 210 0.02 -10.84 -10.97
CA GLY A 210 -0.63 -9.94 -11.93
C GLY A 210 -2.16 -9.95 -11.90
N GLY A 211 -2.80 -10.88 -11.21
CA GLY A 211 -4.26 -10.98 -11.06
C GLY A 211 -4.74 -10.51 -9.69
N LEU A 212 -6.03 -10.16 -9.58
CA LEU A 212 -6.68 -9.92 -8.30
C LEU A 212 -7.08 -11.25 -7.66
N ALA A 213 -6.50 -11.52 -6.50
CA ALA A 213 -6.80 -12.71 -5.73
C ALA A 213 -7.95 -12.48 -4.73
N PHE A 214 -8.08 -11.24 -4.20
CA PHE A 214 -9.14 -10.85 -3.30
C PHE A 214 -9.47 -9.37 -3.47
N THR A 215 -10.75 -9.02 -3.25
CA THR A 215 -11.23 -7.65 -3.10
C THR A 215 -12.30 -7.61 -2.00
N GLY A 216 -12.27 -6.59 -1.15
CA GLY A 216 -13.22 -6.41 -0.05
C GLY A 216 -12.58 -5.70 1.15
N SER A 217 -13.25 -5.75 2.30
CA SER A 217 -12.69 -5.20 3.54
C SER A 217 -11.59 -6.10 4.12
N PRO A 218 -10.64 -5.55 4.91
CA PRO A 218 -9.69 -6.36 5.68
C PRO A 218 -10.39 -7.42 6.55
N ASP A 219 -11.48 -7.06 7.23
CA ASP A 219 -12.28 -7.98 8.05
C ASP A 219 -12.89 -9.11 7.22
N GLY A 220 -13.29 -8.83 5.98
CA GLY A 220 -13.78 -9.84 5.04
C GLY A 220 -12.73 -10.87 4.66
N LEU A 221 -11.44 -10.49 4.62
CA LEU A 221 -10.33 -11.43 4.44
C LEU A 221 -10.06 -12.22 5.72
N VAL A 222 -10.09 -11.57 6.89
CA VAL A 222 -9.93 -12.21 8.22
C VAL A 222 -10.97 -13.30 8.44
N ALA A 223 -12.24 -13.03 8.11
CA ALA A 223 -13.34 -13.99 8.23
C ALA A 223 -13.09 -15.30 7.45
N ARG A 224 -12.32 -15.28 6.35
CA ARG A 224 -11.95 -16.49 5.60
C ARG A 224 -10.95 -17.39 6.31
N ALA A 225 -10.23 -16.87 7.32
CA ALA A 225 -9.29 -17.62 8.14
C ALA A 225 -9.88 -18.07 9.49
N GLU A 226 -11.18 -17.83 9.73
CA GLU A 226 -11.84 -18.31 10.96
C GLU A 226 -11.75 -19.83 11.06
N GLY A 227 -11.33 -20.31 12.24
CA GLY A 227 -11.14 -21.74 12.49
C GLY A 227 -9.90 -22.35 11.83
N LYS A 228 -9.02 -21.53 11.21
CA LYS A 228 -7.84 -21.99 10.46
C LYS A 228 -6.50 -21.61 11.11
N VAL A 229 -6.53 -20.91 12.23
CA VAL A 229 -5.33 -20.47 12.95
C VAL A 229 -5.20 -21.28 14.23
N TRP A 230 -4.03 -21.89 14.41
CA TRP A 230 -3.77 -22.79 15.51
C TRP A 230 -2.54 -22.36 16.29
N LEU A 231 -2.66 -22.36 17.61
CA LEU A 231 -1.55 -22.19 18.55
C LEU A 231 -1.17 -23.57 19.08
N ILE A 232 0.02 -24.02 18.79
CA ILE A 232 0.53 -25.35 19.14
C ILE A 232 1.65 -25.19 20.17
N GLN A 233 1.59 -25.97 21.25
CA GLN A 233 2.74 -26.18 22.15
C GLN A 233 3.48 -27.43 21.68
N ALA A 234 4.75 -27.28 21.31
CA ALA A 234 5.53 -28.32 20.67
C ALA A 234 6.89 -28.51 21.34
N THR A 235 7.37 -29.72 21.37
CA THR A 235 8.77 -30.06 21.70
C THR A 235 9.69 -29.65 20.56
N GLU A 236 10.99 -29.66 20.78
CA GLU A 236 11.99 -29.36 19.73
C GLU A 236 11.86 -30.29 18.51
N ALA A 237 11.58 -31.56 18.73
CA ALA A 237 11.41 -32.55 17.65
C ALA A 237 10.13 -32.24 16.83
N GLU A 238 9.00 -31.98 17.50
CA GLU A 238 7.74 -31.63 16.85
C GLU A 238 7.81 -30.30 16.11
N TYR A 239 8.60 -29.33 16.60
CA TYR A 239 8.82 -28.05 15.91
C TYR A 239 9.37 -28.24 14.49
N LEU A 240 10.36 -29.11 14.33
CA LEU A 240 10.95 -29.39 13.02
C LEU A 240 9.90 -29.97 12.05
N GLU A 241 9.12 -30.95 12.53
CA GLU A 241 8.04 -31.57 11.72
C GLU A 241 6.94 -30.57 11.37
N ILE A 242 6.51 -29.73 12.34
CA ILE A 242 5.48 -28.71 12.11
C ILE A 242 5.93 -27.70 11.07
N ASN A 243 7.19 -27.23 11.17
CA ASN A 243 7.74 -26.23 10.24
C ASN A 243 7.89 -26.76 8.80
N GLU A 244 8.06 -28.07 8.63
CA GLU A 244 8.04 -28.69 7.28
C GLU A 244 6.63 -28.88 6.73
N LYS A 245 5.65 -29.08 7.62
CA LYS A 245 4.29 -29.51 7.23
C LYS A 245 3.29 -28.37 7.11
N TYR A 246 3.45 -27.30 7.86
CA TYR A 246 2.49 -26.20 7.93
C TYR A 246 3.15 -24.84 7.72
N PRO A 247 2.44 -23.86 7.14
CA PRO A 247 2.88 -22.46 7.12
C PRO A 247 2.93 -21.92 8.56
N VAL A 248 4.13 -21.66 9.04
CA VAL A 248 4.38 -21.09 10.36
C VAL A 248 4.36 -19.57 10.28
N ILE A 249 3.52 -18.94 11.09
CA ILE A 249 3.39 -17.47 11.20
C ILE A 249 4.34 -16.92 12.25
N SER A 250 4.37 -17.56 13.41
CA SER A 250 5.30 -17.21 14.50
C SER A 250 5.73 -18.44 15.25
N ASN A 251 6.94 -18.38 15.80
CA ASN A 251 7.50 -19.38 16.69
C ASN A 251 8.23 -18.68 17.82
N VAL A 252 7.87 -19.00 19.04
CA VAL A 252 8.47 -18.41 20.25
C VAL A 252 8.97 -19.53 21.14
N PRO A 253 10.27 -19.61 21.45
CA PRO A 253 10.78 -20.58 22.41
C PRO A 253 10.29 -20.24 23.82
N ASN A 254 9.95 -21.27 24.59
CA ASN A 254 9.58 -21.15 25.98
C ASN A 254 10.29 -22.23 26.84
N SER A 255 10.00 -22.28 28.14
CA SER A 255 10.65 -23.25 29.07
C SER A 255 10.31 -24.71 28.80
N GLU A 256 9.26 -24.99 28.05
CA GLU A 256 8.73 -26.34 27.77
C GLU A 256 8.94 -26.78 26.31
N GLY A 257 9.49 -25.91 25.47
CA GLY A 257 9.69 -26.12 24.04
C GLY A 257 9.38 -24.89 23.21
N TRP A 258 8.40 -25.00 22.32
CA TRP A 258 8.01 -23.94 21.37
C TRP A 258 6.50 -23.66 21.40
N GLU A 259 6.18 -22.39 21.41
CA GLU A 259 4.85 -21.92 21.07
C GLU A 259 4.82 -21.51 19.60
N ILE A 260 3.99 -22.19 18.80
CA ILE A 260 3.98 -22.05 17.34
C ILE A 260 2.59 -21.64 16.87
N GLN A 261 2.51 -20.60 16.06
CA GLN A 261 1.26 -20.26 15.37
C GLN A 261 1.35 -20.72 13.91
N VAL A 262 0.38 -21.53 13.49
CA VAL A 262 0.29 -22.03 12.11
C VAL A 262 -1.09 -21.74 11.51
N VAL A 263 -1.15 -21.72 10.17
CA VAL A 263 -2.41 -21.68 9.44
C VAL A 263 -2.63 -22.99 8.70
N ALA A 264 -3.74 -23.63 9.00
CA ALA A 264 -4.11 -24.91 8.41
C ALA A 264 -5.61 -25.22 8.59
N ASP A 265 -6.17 -26.03 7.70
CA ASP A 265 -7.53 -26.55 7.85
C ASP A 265 -7.67 -27.46 9.08
N SER A 266 -6.61 -28.20 9.41
CA SER A 266 -6.49 -29.05 10.58
C SER A 266 -5.03 -29.27 10.95
N ILE A 267 -4.77 -29.58 12.24
CA ILE A 267 -3.45 -29.86 12.80
C ILE A 267 -3.35 -31.31 13.28
N ASN A 268 -3.67 -32.27 12.41
CA ASN A 268 -3.75 -33.68 12.76
C ASN A 268 -2.51 -34.19 13.52
N GLY A 269 -2.72 -34.71 14.72
CA GLY A 269 -1.66 -35.32 15.55
C GLY A 269 -0.97 -34.37 16.52
N TYR A 270 -1.26 -33.07 16.50
CA TYR A 270 -0.66 -32.08 17.42
C TYR A 270 -1.69 -31.54 18.41
N ASN A 271 -1.23 -31.26 19.63
CA ASN A 271 -2.06 -30.62 20.65
C ASN A 271 -2.03 -29.09 20.46
N GLY A 272 -3.09 -28.55 19.91
CA GLY A 272 -3.19 -27.12 19.63
C GLY A 272 -4.57 -26.55 19.89
N GLN A 273 -4.61 -25.27 20.18
CA GLN A 273 -5.81 -24.48 20.37
C GLN A 273 -6.08 -23.63 19.14
N ASN A 274 -7.34 -23.63 18.68
CA ASN A 274 -7.76 -22.69 17.65
C ASN A 274 -7.84 -21.28 18.25
N ILE A 275 -7.23 -20.30 17.57
CA ILE A 275 -7.21 -18.90 17.99
C ILE A 275 -7.87 -18.00 16.96
N ALA A 276 -8.32 -16.82 17.39
CA ALA A 276 -8.92 -15.84 16.50
C ALA A 276 -7.88 -15.33 15.47
N PRO A 277 -8.21 -15.32 14.17
CA PRO A 277 -7.31 -14.82 13.14
C PRO A 277 -7.16 -13.29 13.20
N ASN A 278 -6.03 -12.81 12.74
CA ASN A 278 -5.79 -11.44 12.36
C ASN A 278 -5.54 -11.35 10.85
N LEU A 279 -5.32 -10.14 10.31
CA LEU A 279 -5.12 -9.96 8.87
C LEU A 279 -3.84 -10.64 8.35
N GLU A 280 -2.80 -10.75 9.16
CA GLU A 280 -1.55 -11.43 8.79
C GLU A 280 -1.77 -12.94 8.64
N HIS A 281 -2.47 -13.55 9.61
CA HIS A 281 -2.89 -14.94 9.54
C HIS A 281 -3.75 -15.21 8.28
N ALA A 282 -4.73 -14.35 8.04
CA ALA A 282 -5.61 -14.46 6.88
C ALA A 282 -4.87 -14.31 5.56
N TYR A 283 -3.91 -13.38 5.49
CA TYR A 283 -3.07 -13.19 4.31
C TYR A 283 -2.26 -14.45 3.99
N VAL A 284 -1.58 -15.02 4.99
CA VAL A 284 -0.75 -16.22 4.78
C VAL A 284 -1.63 -17.42 4.42
N TYR A 285 -2.73 -17.65 5.16
CA TYR A 285 -3.68 -18.73 4.83
C TYR A 285 -4.21 -18.62 3.40
N PHE A 286 -4.60 -17.41 2.99
CA PHE A 286 -5.14 -17.16 1.67
C PHE A 286 -4.11 -17.37 0.56
N MET A 287 -2.86 -16.94 0.77
CA MET A 287 -1.77 -17.11 -0.19
C MET A 287 -1.42 -18.58 -0.38
N GLU A 288 -1.31 -19.35 0.70
CA GLU A 288 -0.99 -20.80 0.65
C GLU A 288 -2.13 -21.61 0.02
N SER A 289 -3.39 -21.34 0.38
CA SER A 289 -4.55 -22.03 -0.17
C SER A 289 -4.69 -21.83 -1.68
N ASN A 290 -4.32 -20.65 -2.19
CA ASN A 290 -4.36 -20.35 -3.62
C ASN A 290 -3.14 -20.87 -4.40
N LEU A 291 -1.96 -20.98 -3.76
CA LEU A 291 -0.79 -21.59 -4.41
C LEU A 291 -1.09 -23.03 -4.82
N ASN A 292 -1.82 -23.80 -4.00
CA ASN A 292 -2.23 -25.18 -4.32
C ASN A 292 -3.26 -25.27 -5.46
N GLN A 293 -4.02 -24.23 -5.75
CA GLN A 293 -4.94 -24.18 -6.90
C GLN A 293 -4.25 -23.77 -8.21
N TRP A 294 -3.15 -22.99 -8.14
CA TRP A 294 -2.42 -22.53 -9.33
C TRP A 294 -1.34 -23.51 -9.80
N THR A 295 -0.90 -24.45 -8.97
CA THR A 295 0.01 -25.55 -9.36
C THR A 295 -0.72 -26.75 -9.97
N ALA A 296 -2.05 -26.73 -10.02
CA ALA A 296 -2.90 -27.80 -10.57
C ALA A 296 -3.42 -27.50 -12.00
N ILE A 297 -2.91 -26.47 -12.68
CA ILE A 297 -3.10 -26.15 -14.10
C ILE A 297 -1.73 -26.11 -14.77
#